data_da2999a154c475abd74ad56fef845afb
#
_entry.id   da2999a154c475abd74ad56fef845afb
#
_cell.length_a   1.000
_cell.length_b   1.000
_cell.length_c   1.000
_cell.angle_alpha   90.00
_cell.angle_beta   90.00
_cell.angle_gamma   90.00
#
_symmetry.space_group_name_H-M   'P 1'
#
loop_
_entity.id
_entity.type
_entity.pdbx_description
1 polymer ?
#
loop_
_entity_poly.entity_id
_entity_poly.type
_entity_poly.pdbx_seq_one_letter_code
_entity_poly.pdbx_strand_id
1 'polypeptide(L)'
;MRFFPFLTICALFVSCTFSPQDCKEVIRSMRGKTTVIPFDKMVCWLNDSIIHDTITQRAKYKLVVYVDSAACSTCYLNEMYQWHDFVALEEDSCFSLCFIFAPPLANRHSLQNHFFRTELNHPIYVDTSYCFLNENPHIPSSIIYHTFLLDGSNKIALVGNPLHNKKIEKLLRDHLDRER
;
A
#
# COMPACT_ATOMS: atom_id res chain seq x y z
N MET A 1 -53.07 -15.59 -38.27
CA MET A 1 -52.09 -16.22 -37.40
C MET A 1 -50.73 -15.62 -37.70
N ARG A 2 -50.23 -14.72 -36.82
CA ARG A 2 -48.93 -14.07 -36.97
C ARG A 2 -47.98 -14.69 -35.94
N PHE A 3 -46.96 -15.41 -36.40
CA PHE A 3 -45.88 -15.93 -35.60
C PHE A 3 -44.89 -14.79 -35.30
N PHE A 4 -44.69 -14.45 -34.02
CA PHE A 4 -43.61 -13.62 -33.55
C PHE A 4 -42.41 -14.54 -33.17
N PRO A 5 -41.21 -14.33 -33.73
CA PRO A 5 -40.05 -15.06 -33.24
C PRO A 5 -39.53 -14.40 -31.97
N PHE A 6 -39.49 -15.17 -30.89
CA PHE A 6 -38.81 -14.83 -29.64
C PHE A 6 -37.28 -14.79 -29.89
N LEU A 7 -36.73 -13.58 -29.91
CA LEU A 7 -35.29 -13.36 -29.99
C LEU A 7 -34.69 -13.52 -28.58
N THR A 8 -34.12 -14.69 -28.29
CA THR A 8 -33.45 -14.96 -27.03
C THR A 8 -32.08 -14.25 -27.04
N ILE A 9 -31.99 -13.09 -26.38
CA ILE A 9 -30.74 -12.39 -26.13
C ILE A 9 -29.96 -13.16 -25.08
N CYS A 10 -28.96 -13.93 -25.51
CA CYS A 10 -28.01 -14.58 -24.62
C CYS A 10 -27.00 -13.52 -24.14
N ALA A 11 -27.24 -12.94 -22.95
CA ALA A 11 -26.30 -12.04 -22.31
C ALA A 11 -25.09 -12.83 -21.83
N LEU A 12 -23.99 -12.75 -22.57
CA LEU A 12 -22.70 -13.26 -22.15
C LEU A 12 -22.17 -12.39 -21.00
N PHE A 13 -22.38 -12.81 -19.79
CA PHE A 13 -21.67 -12.28 -18.62
C PHE A 13 -20.21 -12.71 -18.73
N VAL A 14 -19.35 -11.84 -19.27
CA VAL A 14 -17.92 -12.00 -19.16
C VAL A 14 -17.55 -11.67 -17.72
N SER A 15 -17.55 -12.70 -16.88
CA SER A 15 -17.03 -12.62 -15.53
C SER A 15 -15.49 -12.55 -15.66
N CYS A 16 -14.90 -11.37 -15.50
CA CYS A 16 -13.47 -11.22 -15.35
C CYS A 16 -13.03 -11.88 -14.02
N THR A 17 -12.78 -13.17 -14.05
CA THR A 17 -12.13 -13.87 -12.95
C THR A 17 -10.62 -13.62 -13.07
N PHE A 18 -10.08 -12.84 -12.16
CA PHE A 18 -8.63 -12.65 -12.01
C PHE A 18 -8.00 -14.02 -11.75
N SER A 19 -7.16 -14.52 -12.68
CA SER A 19 -6.53 -15.82 -12.51
C SER A 19 -5.30 -15.70 -11.60
N PRO A 20 -4.94 -16.76 -10.84
CA PRO A 20 -3.70 -16.78 -10.06
C PRO A 20 -2.44 -16.60 -10.91
N GLN A 21 -2.54 -16.85 -12.21
CA GLN A 21 -1.47 -16.67 -13.18
C GLN A 21 -1.23 -15.19 -13.48
N ASP A 22 -2.32 -14.42 -13.63
CA ASP A 22 -2.26 -12.96 -13.85
C ASP A 22 -1.60 -12.25 -12.67
N CYS A 23 -1.93 -12.66 -11.43
CA CYS A 23 -1.28 -12.12 -10.23
C CYS A 23 0.24 -12.36 -10.21
N LYS A 24 0.70 -13.54 -10.64
CA LYS A 24 2.15 -13.84 -10.67
C LYS A 24 2.88 -13.00 -11.71
N GLU A 25 2.28 -12.76 -12.86
CA GLU A 25 2.85 -11.93 -13.92
C GLU A 25 2.97 -10.49 -13.48
N VAL A 26 1.92 -9.94 -12.83
CA VAL A 26 1.94 -8.59 -12.28
C VAL A 26 3.03 -8.44 -11.22
N ILE A 27 3.11 -9.36 -10.25
CA ILE A 27 4.17 -9.33 -9.23
C ILE A 27 5.55 -9.40 -9.87
N ARG A 28 5.73 -10.24 -10.90
CA ARG A 28 7.01 -10.36 -11.63
C ARG A 28 7.36 -9.06 -12.35
N SER A 29 6.38 -8.37 -12.94
CA SER A 29 6.60 -7.08 -13.62
C SER A 29 6.96 -5.94 -12.66
N MET A 30 6.48 -5.98 -11.40
CA MET A 30 6.81 -5.01 -10.36
C MET A 30 8.21 -5.22 -9.77
N ARG A 31 8.60 -6.49 -9.53
CA ARG A 31 9.85 -6.82 -8.85
C ARG A 31 11.07 -6.23 -9.57
N GLY A 32 11.98 -5.66 -8.79
CA GLY A 32 13.20 -5.01 -9.29
C GLY A 32 12.99 -3.63 -9.92
N LYS A 33 11.74 -3.15 -10.03
CA LYS A 33 11.46 -1.78 -10.47
C LYS A 33 11.83 -0.80 -9.38
N THR A 34 12.49 0.28 -9.76
CA THR A 34 12.81 1.38 -8.86
C THR A 34 11.54 2.19 -8.59
N THR A 35 11.27 2.46 -7.32
CA THR A 35 10.10 3.21 -6.85
C THR A 35 10.57 4.51 -6.20
N VAL A 36 9.94 5.61 -6.58
CA VAL A 36 10.19 6.93 -6.00
C VAL A 36 9.13 7.19 -4.93
N ILE A 37 9.57 7.54 -3.72
CA ILE A 37 8.66 8.05 -2.69
C ILE A 37 8.88 9.56 -2.62
N PRO A 38 7.92 10.37 -3.12
CA PRO A 38 8.07 11.84 -3.17
C PRO A 38 7.76 12.46 -1.79
N PHE A 39 8.61 12.20 -0.80
CA PHE A 39 8.43 12.66 0.59
C PHE A 39 8.27 14.18 0.70
N ASP A 40 8.89 14.94 -0.18
CA ASP A 40 8.84 16.40 -0.26
C ASP A 40 7.49 16.95 -0.75
N LYS A 41 6.67 16.09 -1.38
CA LYS A 41 5.34 16.44 -1.93
C LYS A 41 4.20 15.97 -1.02
N MET A 42 4.50 15.30 0.08
CA MET A 42 3.53 14.75 1.02
C MET A 42 3.67 15.41 2.39
N VAL A 43 2.57 15.48 3.13
CA VAL A 43 2.58 15.93 4.53
C VAL A 43 2.68 14.73 5.44
N CYS A 44 3.67 14.72 6.33
CA CYS A 44 3.86 13.66 7.30
C CYS A 44 3.22 14.04 8.64
N TRP A 45 2.34 13.18 9.13
CA TRP A 45 1.66 13.32 10.42
C TRP A 45 2.12 12.26 11.39
N LEU A 46 2.34 12.67 12.63
CA LEU A 46 2.47 11.79 13.77
C LEU A 46 1.48 12.25 14.84
N ASN A 47 0.44 11.48 15.09
CA ASN A 47 -0.69 11.88 15.91
C ASN A 47 -1.30 13.21 15.42
N ASP A 48 -1.23 14.26 16.24
CA ASP A 48 -1.79 15.59 15.98
C ASP A 48 -0.80 16.60 15.38
N SER A 49 0.41 16.17 15.09
CA SER A 49 1.49 17.04 14.69
C SER A 49 2.02 16.74 13.30
N ILE A 50 2.31 17.78 12.52
CA ILE A 50 3.08 17.66 11.30
C ILE A 50 4.54 17.54 11.69
N ILE A 51 5.22 16.51 11.20
CA ILE A 51 6.62 16.25 11.50
C ILE A 51 7.48 16.17 10.23
N HIS A 52 8.78 16.27 10.43
CA HIS A 52 9.77 15.88 9.42
C HIS A 52 10.36 14.52 9.80
N ASP A 53 9.85 13.45 9.17
CA ASP A 53 10.27 12.09 9.46
C ASP A 53 11.55 11.75 8.70
N THR A 54 12.67 11.77 9.41
CA THR A 54 13.98 11.40 8.85
C THR A 54 14.28 9.91 8.99
N ILE A 55 13.58 9.19 9.85
CA ILE A 55 13.80 7.77 10.13
C ILE A 55 13.34 6.95 8.93
N THR A 56 12.07 7.04 8.55
CA THR A 56 11.54 6.34 7.38
C THR A 56 12.27 6.74 6.10
N GLN A 57 12.57 8.03 5.93
CA GLN A 57 13.27 8.51 4.72
C GLN A 57 14.64 7.87 4.55
N ARG A 58 15.39 7.67 5.65
CA ARG A 58 16.76 7.13 5.63
C ARG A 58 16.83 5.61 5.76
N ALA A 59 15.74 4.95 6.16
CA ALA A 59 15.71 3.50 6.31
C ALA A 59 16.16 2.82 5.00
N LYS A 60 17.02 1.80 5.14
CA LYS A 60 17.54 1.00 4.02
C LYS A 60 16.40 0.21 3.37
N TYR A 61 15.55 -0.40 4.17
CA TYR A 61 14.38 -1.16 3.74
C TYR A 61 13.11 -0.44 4.15
N LYS A 62 12.16 -0.31 3.22
CA LYS A 62 10.87 0.34 3.48
C LYS A 62 9.73 -0.60 3.09
N LEU A 63 8.91 -1.01 4.06
CA LEU A 63 7.66 -1.68 3.74
C LEU A 63 6.61 -0.60 3.47
N VAL A 64 6.37 -0.34 2.20
CA VAL A 64 5.36 0.62 1.76
C VAL A 64 3.98 0.01 1.89
N VAL A 65 3.07 0.75 2.53
CA VAL A 65 1.64 0.46 2.63
C VAL A 65 0.88 1.65 2.07
N TYR A 66 0.48 1.54 0.81
CA TYR A 66 -0.23 2.61 0.11
C TYR A 66 -1.73 2.39 0.17
N VAL A 67 -2.45 3.37 0.68
CA VAL A 67 -3.92 3.38 0.79
C VAL A 67 -4.46 4.44 -0.16
N ASP A 68 -4.96 3.99 -1.31
CA ASP A 68 -5.44 4.88 -2.36
C ASP A 68 -6.85 5.45 -2.08
N SER A 69 -7.33 6.30 -2.98
CA SER A 69 -8.64 6.96 -2.86
C SER A 69 -9.83 6.00 -3.01
N ALA A 70 -9.64 4.80 -3.56
CA ALA A 70 -10.68 3.78 -3.69
C ALA A 70 -10.79 2.93 -2.40
N ALA A 71 -9.76 2.95 -1.55
CA ALA A 71 -9.76 2.24 -0.29
C ALA A 71 -10.43 3.07 0.83
N CYS A 72 -10.98 2.37 1.82
CA CYS A 72 -11.52 3.02 3.02
C CYS A 72 -10.37 3.45 3.95
N SER A 73 -9.86 4.67 3.79
CA SER A 73 -8.76 5.19 4.64
C SER A 73 -9.08 5.13 6.13
N THR A 74 -10.32 5.43 6.53
CA THR A 74 -10.76 5.34 7.95
C THR A 74 -10.72 3.91 8.46
N CYS A 75 -11.09 2.92 7.62
CA CYS A 75 -11.01 1.50 8.01
C CYS A 75 -9.56 1.09 8.26
N TYR A 76 -8.64 1.50 7.38
CA TYR A 76 -7.21 1.24 7.55
C TYR A 76 -6.65 1.89 8.82
N LEU A 77 -7.03 3.14 9.11
CA LEU A 77 -6.59 3.84 10.32
C LEU A 77 -7.06 3.13 11.59
N ASN A 78 -8.30 2.63 11.60
CA ASN A 78 -8.84 1.89 12.74
C ASN A 78 -8.16 0.52 12.94
N GLU A 79 -7.55 -0.03 11.91
CA GLU A 79 -6.86 -1.33 11.94
C GLU A 79 -5.34 -1.21 12.05
N MET A 80 -4.79 0.00 12.18
CA MET A 80 -3.34 0.21 12.24
C MET A 80 -2.67 -0.49 13.43
N TYR A 81 -3.40 -0.76 14.53
CA TYR A 81 -2.89 -1.53 15.66
C TYR A 81 -2.33 -2.91 15.26
N GLN A 82 -2.82 -3.50 14.17
CA GLN A 82 -2.34 -4.79 13.67
C GLN A 82 -0.86 -4.76 13.22
N TRP A 83 -0.31 -3.56 12.99
CA TRP A 83 1.08 -3.38 12.57
C TRP A 83 2.09 -3.33 13.73
N HIS A 84 1.65 -3.44 14.99
CA HIS A 84 2.55 -3.37 16.16
C HIS A 84 3.75 -4.31 16.08
N ASP A 85 3.52 -5.56 15.66
CA ASP A 85 4.60 -6.56 15.55
C ASP A 85 5.62 -6.21 14.45
N PHE A 86 5.22 -5.41 13.47
CA PHE A 86 6.11 -4.93 12.39
C PHE A 86 6.83 -3.65 12.79
N VAL A 87 6.23 -2.77 13.59
CA VAL A 87 6.91 -1.61 14.19
C VAL A 87 8.06 -2.08 15.08
N ALA A 88 7.90 -3.17 15.81
CA ALA A 88 8.99 -3.76 16.60
C ALA A 88 10.22 -4.19 15.77
N LEU A 89 10.07 -4.37 14.45
CA LEU A 89 11.20 -4.68 13.57
C LEU A 89 12.05 -3.44 13.21
N GLU A 90 11.57 -2.24 13.53
CA GLU A 90 12.26 -0.97 13.22
C GLU A 90 13.39 -0.63 14.20
N GLU A 91 13.55 -1.40 15.30
CA GLU A 91 14.51 -1.12 16.37
C GLU A 91 15.96 -0.93 15.86
N ASP A 92 16.33 -1.59 14.75
CA ASP A 92 17.68 -1.53 14.19
C ASP A 92 17.89 -0.42 13.15
N SER A 93 16.90 0.47 12.93
CA SER A 93 16.90 1.59 11.97
C SER A 93 17.21 1.23 10.50
N CYS A 94 17.43 -0.04 10.18
CA CYS A 94 17.60 -0.50 8.80
C CYS A 94 16.28 -0.66 8.06
N PHE A 95 15.20 -0.89 8.78
CA PHE A 95 13.85 -1.13 8.27
C PHE A 95 12.88 -0.08 8.80
N SER A 96 11.93 0.34 7.99
CA SER A 96 10.80 1.15 8.45
C SER A 96 9.53 0.83 7.68
N LEU A 97 8.39 0.94 8.36
CA LEU A 97 7.08 1.02 7.74
C LEU A 97 6.91 2.39 7.09
N CYS A 98 6.31 2.42 5.91
CA CYS A 98 6.03 3.66 5.20
C CYS A 98 4.54 3.68 4.81
N PHE A 99 3.71 4.26 5.68
CA PHE A 99 2.29 4.42 5.44
C PHE A 99 2.04 5.66 4.58
N ILE A 100 1.44 5.46 3.40
CA ILE A 100 1.07 6.54 2.48
C ILE A 100 -0.43 6.48 2.24
N PHE A 101 -1.15 7.51 2.65
CA PHE A 101 -2.59 7.64 2.46
C PHE A 101 -2.87 8.69 1.39
N ALA A 102 -3.61 8.31 0.35
CA ALA A 102 -4.06 9.19 -0.72
C ALA A 102 -5.60 9.32 -0.69
N PRO A 103 -6.16 10.06 0.27
CA PRO A 103 -7.60 10.15 0.48
C PRO A 103 -8.30 10.92 -0.64
N PRO A 104 -9.58 10.59 -0.97
CA PRO A 104 -10.38 11.42 -1.84
C PRO A 104 -10.55 12.83 -1.27
N LEU A 105 -10.67 13.82 -2.16
CA LEU A 105 -10.79 15.25 -1.80
C LEU A 105 -11.84 15.52 -0.71
N ALA A 106 -12.99 14.85 -0.81
CA ALA A 106 -14.11 15.00 0.12
C ALA A 106 -13.79 14.55 1.55
N ASN A 107 -12.81 13.67 1.74
CA ASN A 107 -12.54 13.02 3.03
C ASN A 107 -11.30 13.58 3.75
N ARG A 108 -10.61 14.57 3.17
CA ARG A 108 -9.34 15.07 3.71
C ARG A 108 -9.46 15.64 5.13
N HIS A 109 -10.49 16.43 5.40
CA HIS A 109 -10.71 17.01 6.74
C HIS A 109 -11.13 15.97 7.78
N SER A 110 -11.90 14.96 7.38
CA SER A 110 -12.32 13.90 8.30
C SER A 110 -11.15 13.01 8.71
N LEU A 111 -10.19 12.78 7.81
CA LEU A 111 -9.02 11.95 8.10
C LEU A 111 -8.11 12.55 9.17
N GLN A 112 -7.94 13.86 9.21
CA GLN A 112 -7.15 14.52 10.25
C GLN A 112 -7.68 14.14 11.64
N ASN A 113 -9.00 14.17 11.84
CA ASN A 113 -9.62 13.78 13.11
C ASN A 113 -9.44 12.30 13.46
N HIS A 114 -9.12 11.44 12.48
CA HIS A 114 -8.87 10.01 12.70
C HIS A 114 -7.40 9.71 12.98
N PHE A 115 -6.46 10.51 12.49
CA PHE A 115 -5.04 10.35 12.82
C PHE A 115 -4.78 10.45 14.33
N PHE A 116 -5.53 11.28 15.05
CA PHE A 116 -5.46 11.43 16.51
C PHE A 116 -5.92 10.19 17.29
N ARG A 117 -6.59 9.25 16.61
CA ARG A 117 -7.21 8.07 17.23
C ARG A 117 -6.53 6.76 16.83
N THR A 118 -5.46 6.82 16.05
CA THR A 118 -4.74 5.60 15.71
C THR A 118 -4.01 5.10 16.94
N GLU A 119 -4.22 3.85 17.30
CA GLU A 119 -3.52 3.20 18.41
C GLU A 119 -2.03 2.97 18.09
N LEU A 120 -1.65 3.06 16.81
CA LEU A 120 -0.28 2.95 16.36
C LEU A 120 0.36 4.35 16.31
N ASN A 121 1.27 4.61 17.24
CA ASN A 121 2.07 5.84 17.25
C ASN A 121 3.19 5.77 16.19
N HIS A 122 2.82 6.00 14.92
CA HIS A 122 3.73 5.86 13.78
C HIS A 122 3.49 6.97 12.74
N PRO A 123 4.53 7.46 12.04
CA PRO A 123 4.38 8.45 10.98
C PRO A 123 3.47 7.99 9.84
N ILE A 124 2.62 8.89 9.36
CA ILE A 124 1.71 8.68 8.24
C ILE A 124 1.91 9.80 7.22
N TYR A 125 2.24 9.43 5.99
CA TYR A 125 2.33 10.36 4.87
C TYR A 125 0.98 10.53 4.19
N VAL A 126 0.59 11.77 3.94
CA VAL A 126 -0.67 12.09 3.25
C VAL A 126 -0.36 12.67 1.88
N ASP A 127 -0.69 11.89 0.85
CA ASP A 127 -0.53 12.24 -0.56
C ASP A 127 -1.81 12.87 -1.10
N THR A 128 -1.95 14.18 -0.95
CA THR A 128 -3.14 14.90 -1.41
C THR A 128 -3.16 15.16 -2.92
N SER A 129 -2.05 14.98 -3.60
CA SER A 129 -1.88 15.22 -5.04
C SER A 129 -1.76 13.94 -5.86
N TYR A 130 -1.86 12.77 -5.21
CA TYR A 130 -1.71 11.46 -5.85
C TYR A 130 -0.35 11.31 -6.57
N CYS A 131 0.67 12.02 -6.07
CA CYS A 131 1.99 12.05 -6.70
C CYS A 131 2.68 10.68 -6.62
N PHE A 132 2.41 9.87 -5.59
CA PHE A 132 3.05 8.57 -5.44
C PHE A 132 2.75 7.63 -6.61
N LEU A 133 1.49 7.38 -6.97
CA LEU A 133 1.16 6.53 -8.13
C LEU A 133 1.53 7.19 -9.46
N ASN A 134 1.39 8.50 -9.56
CA ASN A 134 1.73 9.23 -10.79
C ASN A 134 3.23 9.10 -11.13
N GLU A 135 4.10 9.09 -10.12
CA GLU A 135 5.54 8.92 -10.31
C GLU A 135 5.96 7.44 -10.44
N ASN A 136 5.06 6.51 -10.12
CA ASN A 136 5.33 5.07 -10.13
C ASN A 136 4.32 4.30 -11.01
N PRO A 137 4.28 4.53 -12.33
CA PRO A 137 3.28 3.91 -13.21
C PRO A 137 3.40 2.39 -13.34
N HIS A 138 4.48 1.79 -12.82
CA HIS A 138 4.67 0.35 -12.73
C HIS A 138 3.91 -0.30 -11.56
N ILE A 139 3.34 0.50 -10.64
CA ILE A 139 2.49 0.03 -9.55
C ILE A 139 1.05 -0.03 -10.09
N PRO A 140 0.41 -1.21 -10.11
CA PRO A 140 -0.95 -1.34 -10.59
C PRO A 140 -1.96 -0.61 -9.70
N SER A 141 -3.11 -0.23 -10.28
CA SER A 141 -4.20 0.42 -9.52
C SER A 141 -4.93 -0.51 -8.55
N SER A 142 -4.74 -1.83 -8.65
CA SER A 142 -5.37 -2.79 -7.74
C SER A 142 -4.71 -2.78 -6.37
N ILE A 143 -5.50 -2.57 -5.32
CA ILE A 143 -5.06 -2.45 -3.92
C ILE A 143 -4.28 -3.66 -3.39
N ILE A 144 -4.46 -4.84 -3.98
CA ILE A 144 -3.74 -6.05 -3.58
C ILE A 144 -2.22 -5.96 -3.81
N TYR A 145 -1.77 -5.02 -4.66
CA TYR A 145 -0.36 -4.77 -4.95
C TYR A 145 0.21 -3.55 -4.22
N HIS A 146 -0.59 -2.87 -3.39
CA HIS A 146 -0.21 -1.62 -2.73
C HIS A 146 0.59 -1.81 -1.44
N THR A 147 0.91 -3.06 -1.08
CA THR A 147 1.86 -3.35 0.00
C THR A 147 3.07 -4.07 -0.58
N PHE A 148 4.26 -3.50 -0.42
CA PHE A 148 5.49 -4.05 -0.97
C PHE A 148 6.73 -3.53 -0.22
N LEU A 149 7.79 -4.35 -0.21
CA LEU A 149 9.08 -4.01 0.37
C LEU A 149 10.00 -3.38 -0.69
N LEU A 150 10.59 -2.26 -0.35
CA LEU A 150 11.71 -1.66 -1.08
C LEU A 150 13.03 -2.05 -0.44
N ASP A 151 14.03 -2.36 -1.28
CA ASP A 151 15.42 -2.57 -0.86
C ASP A 151 16.20 -1.25 -0.73
N GLY A 152 17.47 -1.33 -0.33
CA GLY A 152 18.35 -0.18 -0.15
C GLY A 152 18.63 0.65 -1.42
N SER A 153 18.23 0.15 -2.60
CA SER A 153 18.27 0.87 -3.88
C SER A 153 16.89 1.38 -4.29
N ASN A 154 15.91 1.36 -3.40
CA ASN A 154 14.49 1.66 -3.64
C ASN A 154 13.85 0.79 -4.74
N LYS A 155 14.32 -0.45 -4.91
CA LYS A 155 13.70 -1.41 -5.82
C LYS A 155 12.74 -2.32 -5.07
N ILE A 156 11.64 -2.69 -5.74
CA ILE A 156 10.65 -3.62 -5.17
C ILE A 156 11.27 -5.01 -5.03
N ALA A 157 11.52 -5.43 -3.79
CA ALA A 157 12.06 -6.75 -3.44
C ALA A 157 10.96 -7.80 -3.22
N LEU A 158 9.86 -7.42 -2.57
CA LEU A 158 8.74 -8.29 -2.23
C LEU A 158 7.43 -7.55 -2.43
N VAL A 159 6.38 -8.24 -2.94
CA VAL A 159 5.03 -7.68 -3.09
C VAL A 159 4.05 -8.55 -2.31
N GLY A 160 3.19 -7.91 -1.51
CA GLY A 160 2.12 -8.54 -0.75
C GLY A 160 2.04 -8.05 0.69
N ASN A 161 0.84 -8.13 1.27
CA ASN A 161 0.58 -7.68 2.63
C ASN A 161 0.91 -8.78 3.65
N PRO A 162 1.90 -8.58 4.55
CA PRO A 162 2.30 -9.57 5.55
C PRO A 162 1.24 -9.79 6.64
N LEU A 163 0.36 -8.81 6.93
CA LEU A 163 -0.73 -8.99 7.90
C LEU A 163 -1.68 -10.12 7.51
N HIS A 164 -1.95 -10.26 6.21
CA HIS A 164 -2.95 -11.20 5.71
C HIS A 164 -2.35 -12.46 5.08
N ASN A 165 -1.01 -12.56 5.05
CA ASN A 165 -0.34 -13.68 4.40
C ASN A 165 0.94 -14.10 5.13
N LYS A 166 0.85 -15.22 5.87
CA LYS A 166 1.97 -15.78 6.65
C LYS A 166 3.21 -16.14 5.81
N LYS A 167 3.04 -16.46 4.51
CA LYS A 167 4.18 -16.69 3.61
C LYS A 167 4.91 -15.38 3.28
N ILE A 168 4.15 -14.30 3.07
CA ILE A 168 4.72 -12.97 2.83
C ILE A 168 5.41 -12.47 4.11
N GLU A 169 4.78 -12.64 5.26
CA GLU A 169 5.41 -12.30 6.55
C GLU A 169 6.74 -13.02 6.74
N LYS A 170 6.76 -14.34 6.51
CA LYS A 170 8.00 -15.13 6.60
C LYS A 170 9.06 -14.63 5.62
N LEU A 171 8.69 -14.37 4.36
CA LEU A 171 9.63 -13.87 3.34
C LEU A 171 10.17 -12.49 3.71
N LEU A 172 9.36 -11.62 4.30
CA LEU A 172 9.80 -10.32 4.81
C LEU A 172 10.85 -10.48 5.91
N ARG A 173 10.56 -11.28 6.94
CA ARG A 173 11.49 -11.54 8.05
C ARG A 173 12.79 -12.18 7.56
N ASP A 174 12.69 -13.23 6.72
CA ASP A 174 13.86 -13.90 6.12
C ASP A 174 14.72 -12.94 5.26
N HIS A 175 14.09 -11.91 4.66
CA HIS A 175 14.80 -10.89 3.89
C HIS A 175 15.56 -9.94 4.80
N LEU A 176 14.93 -9.45 5.84
CA LEU A 176 15.54 -8.54 6.82
C LEU A 176 16.68 -9.22 7.60
N ASP A 177 16.51 -10.47 8.00
CA ASP A 177 17.51 -11.24 8.77
C ASP A 177 18.79 -11.53 7.96
N ARG A 178 18.69 -11.69 6.64
CA ARG A 178 19.86 -11.93 5.77
C ARG A 178 20.72 -10.69 5.56
N GLU A 179 20.17 -9.54 5.83
CA GLU A 179 20.80 -8.25 5.55
C GLU A 179 21.31 -7.54 6.83
N ARG A 180 21.04 -8.15 8.01
CA ARG A 180 21.63 -7.81 9.30
C ARG A 180 23.02 -8.40 9.45
#